data_05b434a3ac719bcec49e8e7804b87c7c
#
_entry.id   05b434a3ac719bcec49e8e7804b87c7c
#
_cell.length_a   1.000
_cell.length_b   1.000
_cell.length_c   1.000
_cell.angle_alpha   90.00
_cell.angle_beta   90.00
_cell.angle_gamma   90.00
#
_symmetry.space_group_name_H-M   'P 1'
#
loop_
_entity.id
_entity.type
_entity.pdbx_description
1 polymer ?
#
loop_
_entity_poly.entity_id
_entity_poly.type
_entity_poly.pdbx_seq_one_letter_code
_entity_poly.pdbx_strand_id
1 'polypeptide(L)'
;MNIAEAKPRFSVAIPTFERPAYLGRAVRSVLMQTRVPDEVLVVHRRDDNETIMSFNELLNLPHGSLLRFVSVEEPGFLPPIWQAVRNCSGDVIVFLDDDAEAHQDWLERLSVFYVDPSIGGVGGRYLNYFNGVRQDPPPVDVAGKLYWYGKFVGNMYKYFKPGCPVFVDCLLGGNMSYRVSLAKECLPARVLNHDVAFHWELDMALKINKRGYRIVYDPGAVVDHHSAPRRISGMRTRNYEGIYYANYNFSYIIMRHFNVLRRLGYIGYTAIVGEEASPGVAKLVQLLLMGRGLDWQLINGSIRGRLDGARAGLKGARMRSSSS
;
A
#
# COMPACT_ATOMS: atom_id res chain seq x y z
N MET A 1 -16.52 33.52 -17.41
CA MET A 1 -15.46 32.84 -18.20
C MET A 1 -15.29 31.46 -17.56
N ASN A 2 -15.91 30.42 -18.16
CA ASN A 2 -15.68 29.03 -17.71
C ASN A 2 -14.25 28.65 -18.11
N ILE A 3 -13.34 28.71 -17.19
CA ILE A 3 -12.05 28.02 -17.35
C ILE A 3 -12.42 26.53 -17.27
N ALA A 4 -12.46 25.87 -18.41
CA ALA A 4 -12.55 24.42 -18.43
C ALA A 4 -11.35 23.91 -17.61
N GLU A 5 -11.60 23.42 -16.38
CA GLU A 5 -10.55 22.85 -15.58
C GLU A 5 -9.90 21.73 -16.39
N ALA A 6 -8.61 21.88 -16.65
CA ALA A 6 -7.86 20.89 -17.41
C ALA A 6 -7.97 19.54 -16.70
N LYS A 7 -8.31 18.49 -17.44
CA LYS A 7 -8.41 17.14 -16.87
C LYS A 7 -7.06 16.78 -16.21
N PRO A 8 -7.07 16.25 -14.99
CA PRO A 8 -5.83 15.91 -14.30
C PRO A 8 -5.01 14.89 -15.10
N ARG A 9 -3.69 15.10 -15.14
CA ARG A 9 -2.73 14.19 -15.77
C ARG A 9 -2.35 13.08 -14.82
N PHE A 10 -2.18 11.87 -15.34
CA PHE A 10 -1.94 10.66 -14.57
C PHE A 10 -0.56 10.06 -14.87
N SER A 11 0.26 9.93 -13.83
CA SER A 11 1.51 9.18 -13.84
C SER A 11 1.27 7.82 -13.22
N VAL A 12 1.45 6.72 -13.96
CA VAL A 12 1.38 5.36 -13.40
C VAL A 12 2.79 4.92 -13.03
N ALA A 13 3.01 4.56 -11.77
CA ALA A 13 4.29 4.08 -11.26
C ALA A 13 4.22 2.57 -11.01
N ILE A 14 5.18 1.84 -11.59
CA ILE A 14 5.34 0.39 -11.45
C ILE A 14 6.72 0.11 -10.84
N PRO A 15 6.81 -0.02 -9.50
CA PRO A 15 8.03 -0.47 -8.84
C PRO A 15 8.29 -1.93 -9.18
N THR A 16 9.53 -2.28 -9.53
CA THR A 16 9.89 -3.65 -9.92
C THR A 16 11.28 -4.03 -9.44
N PHE A 17 11.50 -5.34 -9.23
CA PHE A 17 12.80 -5.91 -8.93
C PHE A 17 12.89 -7.38 -9.39
N GLU A 18 13.81 -7.67 -10.32
CA GLU A 18 14.12 -9.01 -10.84
C GLU A 18 12.91 -9.82 -11.37
N ARG A 19 11.96 -9.12 -12.06
CA ARG A 19 10.70 -9.72 -12.53
C ARG A 19 10.30 -9.25 -13.93
N PRO A 20 11.18 -9.31 -14.95
CA PRO A 20 10.90 -8.73 -16.26
C PRO A 20 9.63 -9.29 -16.94
N ALA A 21 9.33 -10.59 -16.76
CA ALA A 21 8.15 -11.20 -17.37
C ALA A 21 6.83 -10.69 -16.77
N TYR A 22 6.79 -10.46 -15.46
CA TYR A 22 5.63 -9.87 -14.78
C TYR A 22 5.49 -8.39 -15.13
N LEU A 23 6.59 -7.64 -15.07
CA LEU A 23 6.65 -6.24 -15.48
C LEU A 23 6.09 -6.04 -16.89
N GLY A 24 6.48 -6.91 -17.83
CA GLY A 24 6.00 -6.83 -19.22
C GLY A 24 4.47 -6.90 -19.33
N ARG A 25 3.81 -7.72 -18.53
CA ARG A 25 2.34 -7.82 -18.48
C ARG A 25 1.71 -6.60 -17.83
N ALA A 26 2.25 -6.16 -16.69
CA ALA A 26 1.80 -4.97 -15.99
C ALA A 26 1.87 -3.72 -16.90
N VAL A 27 3.02 -3.48 -17.54
CA VAL A 27 3.22 -2.37 -18.48
C VAL A 27 2.24 -2.43 -19.64
N ARG A 28 2.05 -3.59 -20.29
CA ARG A 28 1.08 -3.74 -21.40
C ARG A 28 -0.32 -3.38 -20.93
N SER A 29 -0.78 -3.86 -19.78
CA SER A 29 -2.12 -3.59 -19.25
C SER A 29 -2.36 -2.10 -19.02
N VAL A 30 -1.32 -1.35 -18.61
CA VAL A 30 -1.38 0.10 -18.40
C VAL A 30 -1.37 0.88 -19.70
N LEU A 31 -0.56 0.47 -20.68
CA LEU A 31 -0.50 1.15 -21.99
C LEU A 31 -1.75 0.92 -22.85
N MET A 32 -2.53 -0.14 -22.58
CA MET A 32 -3.75 -0.49 -23.31
C MET A 32 -5.04 -0.03 -22.59
N GLN A 33 -4.97 0.91 -21.69
CA GLN A 33 -6.13 1.45 -20.97
C GLN A 33 -7.04 2.27 -21.92
N THR A 34 -8.38 2.28 -21.68
CA THR A 34 -9.33 3.18 -22.36
C THR A 34 -8.95 4.64 -22.15
N ARG A 35 -8.52 4.97 -20.93
CA ARG A 35 -7.82 6.21 -20.61
C ARG A 35 -6.32 5.96 -20.57
N VAL A 36 -5.62 6.27 -21.64
CA VAL A 36 -4.14 6.16 -21.67
C VAL A 36 -3.54 7.09 -20.62
N PRO A 37 -2.57 6.65 -19.80
CA PRO A 37 -1.86 7.52 -18.86
C PRO A 37 -1.02 8.58 -19.58
N ASP A 38 -0.68 9.66 -18.89
CA ASP A 38 0.18 10.70 -19.46
C ASP A 38 1.68 10.33 -19.36
N GLU A 39 2.05 9.46 -18.41
CA GLU A 39 3.36 8.80 -18.32
C GLU A 39 3.28 7.50 -17.53
N VAL A 40 4.23 6.62 -17.77
CA VAL A 40 4.42 5.38 -16.99
C VAL A 40 5.86 5.34 -16.48
N LEU A 41 6.03 5.34 -15.16
CA LEU A 41 7.32 5.26 -14.48
C LEU A 41 7.62 3.80 -14.09
N VAL A 42 8.57 3.17 -14.77
CA VAL A 42 9.14 1.89 -14.33
C VAL A 42 10.27 2.21 -13.35
N VAL A 43 10.06 1.89 -12.08
CA VAL A 43 11.02 2.22 -11.01
C VAL A 43 11.73 0.95 -10.58
N HIS A 44 13.02 0.85 -10.92
CA HIS A 44 13.81 -0.37 -10.77
C HIS A 44 15.08 -0.14 -9.95
N ARG A 45 15.61 -1.21 -9.39
CA ARG A 45 16.94 -1.19 -8.77
C ARG A 45 18.02 -1.02 -9.83
N ARG A 46 19.05 -0.24 -9.53
CA ARG A 46 20.16 0.03 -10.44
C ARG A 46 20.94 -1.24 -10.81
N ASP A 47 20.98 -2.21 -9.90
CA ASP A 47 21.66 -3.51 -10.05
C ASP A 47 20.76 -4.61 -10.65
N ASP A 48 19.52 -4.28 -11.05
CA ASP A 48 18.58 -5.21 -11.67
C ASP A 48 18.78 -5.31 -13.18
N ASN A 49 19.82 -6.05 -13.56
CA ASN A 49 20.18 -6.23 -14.96
C ASN A 49 19.11 -6.98 -15.76
N GLU A 50 18.40 -7.94 -15.16
CA GLU A 50 17.34 -8.69 -15.85
C GLU A 50 16.21 -7.76 -16.31
N THR A 51 15.76 -6.85 -15.43
CA THR A 51 14.76 -5.85 -15.78
C THR A 51 15.28 -4.85 -16.81
N ILE A 52 16.52 -4.36 -16.65
CA ILE A 52 17.13 -3.40 -17.57
C ILE A 52 17.23 -3.98 -19.00
N MET A 53 17.56 -5.25 -19.16
CA MET A 53 17.62 -5.92 -20.47
C MET A 53 16.27 -5.97 -21.19
N SER A 54 15.15 -5.93 -20.47
CA SER A 54 13.81 -5.93 -21.05
C SER A 54 13.32 -4.55 -21.54
N PHE A 55 14.03 -3.46 -21.24
CA PHE A 55 13.55 -2.09 -21.53
C PHE A 55 13.31 -1.85 -23.02
N ASN A 56 14.18 -2.33 -23.90
CA ASN A 56 14.01 -2.15 -25.34
C ASN A 56 12.71 -2.82 -25.84
N GLU A 57 12.36 -4.00 -25.32
CA GLU A 57 11.11 -4.66 -25.66
C GLU A 57 9.89 -3.86 -25.20
N LEU A 58 9.96 -3.28 -24.01
CA LEU A 58 8.89 -2.44 -23.46
C LEU A 58 8.70 -1.14 -24.26
N LEU A 59 9.79 -0.50 -24.69
CA LEU A 59 9.74 0.72 -25.53
C LEU A 59 9.13 0.46 -26.92
N ASN A 60 9.20 -0.76 -27.44
CA ASN A 60 8.61 -1.14 -28.72
C ASN A 60 7.09 -1.43 -28.63
N LEU A 61 6.49 -1.40 -27.43
CA LEU A 61 5.05 -1.56 -27.27
C LEU A 61 4.28 -0.33 -27.81
N PRO A 62 3.00 -0.48 -28.20
CA PRO A 62 2.13 0.65 -28.44
C PRO A 62 2.17 1.60 -27.23
N HIS A 63 2.29 2.91 -27.50
CA HIS A 63 2.48 3.93 -26.47
C HIS A 63 3.75 3.78 -25.60
N GLY A 64 4.74 2.98 -26.03
CA GLY A 64 6.01 2.80 -25.31
C GLY A 64 6.80 4.09 -25.08
N SER A 65 6.56 5.13 -25.89
CA SER A 65 7.14 6.47 -25.70
C SER A 65 6.70 7.16 -24.39
N LEU A 66 5.65 6.68 -23.73
CA LEU A 66 5.22 7.17 -22.42
C LEU A 66 6.03 6.57 -21.26
N LEU A 67 6.84 5.54 -21.53
CA LEU A 67 7.67 4.89 -20.52
C LEU A 67 8.88 5.74 -20.13
N ARG A 68 9.09 5.86 -18.84
CA ARG A 68 10.28 6.46 -18.23
C ARG A 68 10.86 5.49 -17.20
N PHE A 69 12.15 5.23 -17.30
CA PHE A 69 12.85 4.35 -16.37
C PHE A 69 13.54 5.17 -15.29
N VAL A 70 13.27 4.85 -14.03
CA VAL A 70 13.82 5.53 -12.87
C VAL A 70 14.60 4.53 -12.03
N SER A 71 15.90 4.71 -11.94
CA SER A 71 16.77 3.83 -11.16
C SER A 71 16.84 4.23 -9.69
N VAL A 72 16.95 3.23 -8.81
CA VAL A 72 17.07 3.39 -7.36
C VAL A 72 18.30 2.65 -6.86
N GLU A 73 19.12 3.31 -6.05
CA GLU A 73 20.33 2.73 -5.44
C GLU A 73 20.06 2.16 -4.05
N GLU A 74 19.25 2.87 -3.25
CA GLU A 74 18.92 2.51 -1.87
C GLU A 74 18.08 1.22 -1.83
N PRO A 75 18.49 0.18 -1.07
CA PRO A 75 17.70 -1.03 -0.91
C PRO A 75 16.45 -0.80 -0.05
N GLY A 76 15.49 -1.72 -0.17
CA GLY A 76 14.24 -1.70 0.57
C GLY A 76 13.01 -1.41 -0.29
N PHE A 77 11.85 -1.53 0.32
CA PHE A 77 10.57 -1.43 -0.38
C PHE A 77 10.15 0.04 -0.68
N LEU A 78 10.49 0.98 0.21
CA LEU A 78 10.03 2.37 0.10
C LEU A 78 10.83 3.26 -0.86
N PRO A 79 12.14 3.07 -1.07
CA PRO A 79 12.91 3.90 -1.98
C PRO A 79 12.31 4.02 -3.39
N PRO A 80 11.80 2.94 -4.04
CA PRO A 80 11.07 3.05 -5.30
C PRO A 80 9.82 3.92 -5.21
N ILE A 81 9.06 3.83 -4.11
CA ILE A 81 7.88 4.67 -3.89
C ILE A 81 8.25 6.15 -3.78
N TRP A 82 9.29 6.47 -3.00
CA TRP A 82 9.77 7.86 -2.88
C TRP A 82 10.28 8.41 -4.21
N GLN A 83 11.01 7.61 -4.99
CA GLN A 83 11.51 8.03 -6.30
C GLN A 83 10.38 8.20 -7.32
N ALA A 84 9.37 7.32 -7.33
CA ALA A 84 8.19 7.49 -8.14
C ALA A 84 7.51 8.85 -7.90
N VAL A 85 7.21 9.18 -6.62
CA VAL A 85 6.56 10.45 -6.25
C VAL A 85 7.42 11.67 -6.59
N ARG A 86 8.75 11.57 -6.49
CA ARG A 86 9.65 12.68 -6.82
C ARG A 86 9.81 12.93 -8.31
N ASN A 87 9.73 11.87 -9.11
CA ASN A 87 10.00 11.93 -10.56
C ASN A 87 8.73 12.02 -11.42
N CYS A 88 7.53 11.81 -10.86
CA CYS A 88 6.28 11.92 -11.62
C CYS A 88 6.00 13.36 -12.04
N SER A 89 5.45 13.53 -13.26
CA SER A 89 5.10 14.81 -13.87
C SER A 89 3.60 15.09 -13.90
N GLY A 90 2.76 14.08 -13.64
CA GLY A 90 1.31 14.22 -13.60
C GLY A 90 0.79 14.92 -12.35
N ASP A 91 -0.51 15.15 -12.32
CA ASP A 91 -1.22 15.74 -11.18
C ASP A 91 -1.64 14.68 -10.17
N VAL A 92 -1.79 13.44 -10.64
CA VAL A 92 -2.13 12.24 -9.86
C VAL A 92 -1.08 11.17 -10.14
N ILE A 93 -0.53 10.57 -9.07
CA ILE A 93 0.29 9.36 -9.16
C ILE A 93 -0.56 8.15 -8.84
N VAL A 94 -0.42 7.09 -9.64
CA VAL A 94 -1.10 5.81 -9.48
C VAL A 94 -0.04 4.73 -9.30
N PHE A 95 -0.16 3.91 -8.28
CA PHE A 95 0.74 2.78 -8.03
C PHE A 95 0.08 1.48 -8.50
N LEU A 96 0.83 0.72 -9.28
CA LEU A 96 0.49 -0.63 -9.71
C LEU A 96 1.67 -1.56 -9.42
N ASP A 97 1.43 -2.72 -8.80
CA ASP A 97 2.48 -3.73 -8.58
C ASP A 97 2.94 -4.34 -9.92
N ASP A 98 4.20 -4.76 -10.01
CA ASP A 98 4.78 -5.36 -11.21
C ASP A 98 4.17 -6.72 -11.56
N ASP A 99 3.50 -7.38 -10.60
CA ASP A 99 2.78 -8.64 -10.76
C ASP A 99 1.25 -8.45 -10.82
N ALA A 100 0.79 -7.24 -11.17
CA ALA A 100 -0.62 -6.93 -11.36
C ALA A 100 -0.91 -6.50 -12.82
N GLU A 101 -2.08 -6.89 -13.31
CA GLU A 101 -2.60 -6.51 -14.63
C GLU A 101 -3.88 -5.71 -14.45
N ALA A 102 -3.90 -4.46 -14.91
CA ALA A 102 -5.05 -3.57 -14.78
C ALA A 102 -6.14 -3.92 -15.82
N HIS A 103 -7.40 -3.96 -15.38
CA HIS A 103 -8.52 -4.07 -16.30
C HIS A 103 -8.61 -2.82 -17.20
N GLN A 104 -9.15 -2.97 -18.39
CA GLN A 104 -9.08 -1.96 -19.46
C GLN A 104 -9.66 -0.58 -19.08
N ASP A 105 -10.65 -0.52 -18.20
CA ASP A 105 -11.30 0.71 -17.74
C ASP A 105 -10.78 1.21 -16.37
N TRP A 106 -9.72 0.57 -15.84
CA TRP A 106 -9.21 0.84 -14.48
C TRP A 106 -8.82 2.31 -14.27
N LEU A 107 -8.00 2.88 -15.15
CA LEU A 107 -7.52 4.26 -14.98
C LEU A 107 -8.64 5.27 -15.20
N GLU A 108 -9.58 4.99 -16.10
CA GLU A 108 -10.78 5.80 -16.30
C GLU A 108 -11.62 5.84 -15.01
N ARG A 109 -11.88 4.67 -14.40
CA ARG A 109 -12.61 4.57 -13.13
C ARG A 109 -11.96 5.34 -11.99
N LEU A 110 -10.63 5.25 -11.85
CA LEU A 110 -9.93 6.04 -10.84
C LEU A 110 -10.06 7.54 -11.10
N SER A 111 -10.03 7.94 -12.37
CA SER A 111 -9.93 9.34 -12.77
C SER A 111 -11.18 10.18 -12.47
N VAL A 112 -12.36 9.57 -12.50
CA VAL A 112 -13.64 10.29 -12.31
C VAL A 112 -13.78 10.94 -10.94
N PHE A 113 -13.11 10.39 -9.92
CA PHE A 113 -13.17 10.92 -8.56
C PHE A 113 -12.32 12.17 -8.35
N TYR A 114 -11.31 12.40 -9.19
CA TYR A 114 -10.38 13.53 -9.03
C TYR A 114 -10.95 14.87 -9.52
N VAL A 115 -12.17 14.90 -10.02
CA VAL A 115 -12.94 16.14 -10.28
C VAL A 115 -13.37 16.79 -8.95
N ASP A 116 -13.54 16.01 -7.89
CA ASP A 116 -13.80 16.51 -6.54
C ASP A 116 -12.47 16.89 -5.86
N PRO A 117 -12.19 18.18 -5.57
CA PRO A 117 -10.93 18.60 -4.96
C PRO A 117 -10.74 18.07 -3.55
N SER A 118 -11.80 17.64 -2.87
CA SER A 118 -11.73 17.04 -1.51
C SER A 118 -11.21 15.60 -1.51
N ILE A 119 -11.13 14.94 -2.68
CA ILE A 119 -10.59 13.59 -2.80
C ILE A 119 -9.08 13.67 -2.93
N GLY A 120 -8.38 13.12 -1.94
CA GLY A 120 -6.92 13.04 -1.89
C GLY A 120 -6.34 11.76 -2.47
N GLY A 121 -7.10 10.67 -2.45
CA GLY A 121 -6.68 9.38 -2.98
C GLY A 121 -7.84 8.49 -3.40
N VAL A 122 -7.58 7.61 -4.36
CA VAL A 122 -8.54 6.62 -4.89
C VAL A 122 -7.82 5.29 -5.08
N GLY A 123 -8.45 4.20 -4.72
CA GLY A 123 -7.92 2.86 -5.00
C GLY A 123 -9.00 1.89 -5.40
N GLY A 124 -8.58 0.72 -5.84
CA GLY A 124 -9.48 -0.27 -6.39
C GLY A 124 -9.30 -1.67 -5.80
N ARG A 125 -9.96 -2.61 -6.42
CA ARG A 125 -10.05 -4.01 -6.00
C ARG A 125 -8.93 -4.84 -6.61
N TYR A 126 -8.41 -5.80 -5.81
CA TYR A 126 -7.55 -6.89 -6.28
C TYR A 126 -8.37 -8.15 -6.53
N LEU A 127 -8.12 -8.81 -7.64
CA LEU A 127 -8.47 -10.21 -7.85
C LEU A 127 -7.18 -11.03 -7.73
N ASN A 128 -7.02 -11.72 -6.62
CA ASN A 128 -5.79 -12.47 -6.37
C ASN A 128 -5.79 -13.80 -7.09
N TYR A 129 -4.69 -14.09 -7.78
CA TYR A 129 -4.41 -15.38 -8.42
C TYR A 129 -3.23 -16.05 -7.71
N PHE A 130 -3.42 -17.30 -7.32
CA PHE A 130 -2.38 -18.13 -6.77
C PHE A 130 -2.17 -19.34 -7.67
N ASN A 131 -0.96 -19.53 -8.21
CA ASN A 131 -0.65 -20.55 -9.22
C ASN A 131 -1.65 -20.56 -10.41
N GLY A 132 -2.02 -19.39 -10.90
CA GLY A 132 -2.96 -19.22 -12.00
C GLY A 132 -4.44 -19.43 -11.63
N VAL A 133 -4.74 -19.78 -10.38
CA VAL A 133 -6.12 -20.00 -9.91
C VAL A 133 -6.61 -18.77 -9.14
N ARG A 134 -7.69 -18.17 -9.61
CA ARG A 134 -8.35 -17.05 -8.95
C ARG A 134 -8.88 -17.46 -7.58
N GLN A 135 -8.59 -16.61 -6.60
CA GLN A 135 -9.08 -16.74 -5.23
C GLN A 135 -10.34 -15.89 -5.06
N ASP A 136 -11.49 -16.52 -4.81
CA ASP A 136 -12.76 -15.83 -4.58
C ASP A 136 -13.21 -15.98 -3.11
N PRO A 137 -12.60 -15.23 -2.18
CA PRO A 137 -13.02 -15.27 -0.78
C PRO A 137 -14.43 -14.67 -0.62
N PRO A 138 -15.20 -15.11 0.40
CA PRO A 138 -16.53 -14.57 0.64
C PRO A 138 -16.48 -13.04 0.80
N PRO A 139 -17.50 -12.30 0.30
CA PRO A 139 -17.57 -10.86 0.41
C PRO A 139 -17.69 -10.43 1.87
N VAL A 140 -17.31 -9.20 2.13
CA VAL A 140 -17.39 -8.54 3.45
C VAL A 140 -17.97 -7.15 3.30
N ASP A 141 -18.55 -6.61 4.37
CA ASP A 141 -19.19 -5.30 4.35
C ASP A 141 -18.24 -4.14 4.70
N VAL A 142 -17.01 -4.44 5.15
CA VAL A 142 -16.06 -3.44 5.61
C VAL A 142 -14.70 -3.64 4.95
N ALA A 143 -14.21 -2.56 4.32
CA ALA A 143 -12.86 -2.49 3.77
C ALA A 143 -12.18 -1.17 4.16
N GLY A 144 -10.85 -1.19 4.26
CA GLY A 144 -10.03 0.00 4.47
C GLY A 144 -10.32 0.78 5.76
N LYS A 145 -10.82 0.13 6.82
CA LYS A 145 -11.28 0.78 8.06
C LYS A 145 -10.27 0.69 9.20
N LEU A 146 -9.91 1.83 9.77
CA LEU A 146 -9.12 1.93 10.99
C LEU A 146 -9.99 2.37 12.16
N TYR A 147 -10.30 1.45 13.05
CA TYR A 147 -11.12 1.74 14.24
C TYR A 147 -10.37 2.64 15.23
N TRP A 148 -11.12 3.35 16.08
CA TRP A 148 -10.56 4.28 17.04
C TRP A 148 -9.56 3.65 18.03
N TYR A 149 -9.71 2.37 18.31
CA TYR A 149 -8.85 1.56 19.18
C TYR A 149 -7.73 0.83 18.41
N GLY A 150 -7.48 1.19 17.16
CA GLY A 150 -6.34 0.73 16.38
C GLY A 150 -6.52 -0.59 15.63
N LYS A 151 -7.69 -1.25 15.65
CA LYS A 151 -7.95 -2.38 14.75
C LYS A 151 -8.04 -1.86 13.32
N PHE A 152 -7.27 -2.48 12.41
CA PHE A 152 -7.33 -2.19 10.98
C PHE A 152 -7.95 -3.35 10.20
N VAL A 153 -8.92 -3.05 9.34
CA VAL A 153 -9.58 -4.01 8.47
C VAL A 153 -9.29 -3.61 7.03
N GLY A 154 -8.36 -4.31 6.36
CA GLY A 154 -8.01 -4.06 4.95
C GLY A 154 -9.10 -4.55 4.00
N ASN A 155 -9.17 -5.85 3.79
CA ASN A 155 -10.23 -6.57 3.04
C ASN A 155 -10.51 -6.12 1.59
N MET A 156 -9.66 -5.27 0.96
CA MET A 156 -9.93 -4.73 -0.38
C MET A 156 -10.00 -5.80 -1.47
N TYR A 157 -9.39 -6.96 -1.25
CA TYR A 157 -9.50 -8.12 -2.13
C TYR A 157 -10.79 -8.93 -1.90
N LYS A 158 -11.42 -8.81 -0.71
CA LYS A 158 -12.69 -9.49 -0.35
C LYS A 158 -13.90 -8.61 -0.62
N TYR A 159 -13.75 -7.31 -0.33
CA TYR A 159 -14.87 -6.39 -0.42
C TYR A 159 -15.36 -6.28 -1.86
N PHE A 160 -16.61 -6.59 -2.05
CA PHE A 160 -17.29 -6.48 -3.32
C PHE A 160 -18.74 -6.06 -3.12
N LYS A 161 -19.00 -4.78 -3.37
CA LYS A 161 -20.34 -4.23 -3.49
C LYS A 161 -20.40 -3.56 -4.87
N PRO A 162 -20.99 -4.20 -5.89
CA PRO A 162 -21.00 -3.69 -7.25
C PRO A 162 -21.55 -2.25 -7.32
N GLY A 163 -20.85 -1.36 -8.03
CA GLY A 163 -21.28 0.01 -8.30
C GLY A 163 -21.37 0.94 -7.08
N CYS A 164 -20.80 0.57 -5.94
CA CYS A 164 -20.85 1.38 -4.73
C CYS A 164 -19.45 1.72 -4.23
N PRO A 165 -18.81 2.79 -4.73
CA PRO A 165 -17.61 3.36 -4.12
C PRO A 165 -17.88 3.78 -2.67
N VAL A 166 -16.88 3.60 -1.79
CA VAL A 166 -16.99 3.94 -0.37
C VAL A 166 -15.79 4.74 0.11
N PHE A 167 -15.99 5.58 1.11
CA PHE A 167 -14.89 6.24 1.81
C PHE A 167 -14.18 5.26 2.73
N VAL A 168 -12.85 5.30 2.69
CA VAL A 168 -11.99 4.43 3.50
C VAL A 168 -10.95 5.25 4.25
N ASP A 169 -10.42 4.67 5.33
CA ASP A 169 -9.35 5.32 6.10
C ASP A 169 -7.97 5.08 5.47
N CYS A 170 -7.82 3.98 4.70
CA CYS A 170 -6.57 3.60 4.04
C CYS A 170 -6.85 2.69 2.84
N LEU A 171 -6.00 2.78 1.81
CA LEU A 171 -5.93 1.85 0.69
C LEU A 171 -4.85 0.78 0.94
N LEU A 172 -4.82 -0.27 0.12
CA LEU A 172 -3.70 -1.22 0.07
C LEU A 172 -2.80 -0.91 -1.13
N GLY A 173 -1.49 -1.14 -0.98
CA GLY A 173 -0.50 -0.93 -2.02
C GLY A 173 -0.78 -1.69 -3.32
N GLY A 174 -0.27 -1.20 -4.46
CA GLY A 174 -0.35 -1.83 -5.77
C GLY A 174 -1.66 -1.60 -6.56
N ASN A 175 -2.70 -0.99 -5.97
CA ASN A 175 -3.88 -0.47 -6.66
C ASN A 175 -4.41 0.76 -5.93
N MET A 176 -3.62 1.82 -5.94
CA MET A 176 -3.97 3.06 -5.25
C MET A 176 -3.39 4.26 -5.98
N SER A 177 -4.05 5.40 -5.83
CA SER A 177 -3.62 6.66 -6.41
C SER A 177 -3.78 7.81 -5.44
N TYR A 178 -2.99 8.88 -5.64
CA TYR A 178 -3.02 10.07 -4.81
C TYR A 178 -2.72 11.32 -5.62
N ARG A 179 -3.25 12.49 -5.22
CA ARG A 179 -2.78 13.77 -5.77
C ARG A 179 -1.29 13.91 -5.49
N VAL A 180 -0.51 14.27 -6.51
CA VAL A 180 0.96 14.35 -6.41
C VAL A 180 1.39 15.38 -5.36
N SER A 181 0.68 16.51 -5.24
CA SER A 181 0.95 17.51 -4.21
C SER A 181 0.87 16.89 -2.80
N LEU A 182 -0.18 16.12 -2.52
CA LEU A 182 -0.35 15.43 -1.24
C LEU A 182 0.66 14.29 -1.07
N ALA A 183 0.91 13.52 -2.13
CA ALA A 183 1.88 12.43 -2.09
C ALA A 183 3.27 12.92 -1.69
N LYS A 184 3.73 14.04 -2.28
CA LYS A 184 5.03 14.67 -1.94
C LYS A 184 5.14 15.09 -0.47
N GLU A 185 4.06 15.63 0.11
CA GLU A 185 4.04 16.05 1.52
C GLU A 185 3.81 14.89 2.50
N CYS A 186 3.17 13.82 2.03
CA CYS A 186 2.72 12.71 2.86
C CYS A 186 3.54 11.43 2.68
N LEU A 187 4.70 11.49 2.06
CA LEU A 187 5.58 10.32 1.88
C LEU A 187 5.72 9.51 3.18
N PRO A 188 5.74 8.17 3.09
CA PRO A 188 5.91 7.31 4.25
C PRO A 188 7.24 7.58 4.95
N ALA A 189 7.26 7.42 6.27
CA ALA A 189 8.44 7.69 7.08
C ALA A 189 9.57 6.70 6.76
N ARG A 190 10.84 7.20 6.68
CA ARG A 190 12.02 6.37 6.40
C ARG A 190 12.19 5.20 7.39
N VAL A 191 11.80 5.38 8.64
CA VAL A 191 11.86 4.34 9.68
C VAL A 191 11.01 3.11 9.36
N LEU A 192 10.07 3.21 8.41
CA LEU A 192 9.24 2.10 7.93
C LEU A 192 9.91 1.32 6.79
N ASN A 193 11.10 1.75 6.31
CA ASN A 193 11.80 1.12 5.19
C ASN A 193 12.48 -0.18 5.64
N HIS A 194 11.75 -1.26 5.52
CA HIS A 194 12.22 -2.64 5.63
C HIS A 194 11.90 -3.36 4.32
N ASP A 195 12.33 -4.59 4.15
CA ASP A 195 12.16 -5.35 2.89
C ASP A 195 10.70 -5.44 2.41
N VAL A 196 9.72 -5.32 3.30
CA VAL A 196 8.29 -5.38 2.97
C VAL A 196 7.54 -4.10 3.33
N ALA A 197 8.11 -3.24 4.16
CA ALA A 197 7.55 -1.97 4.62
C ALA A 197 6.05 -2.05 5.02
N PHE A 198 5.64 -3.09 5.74
CA PHE A 198 4.25 -3.30 6.14
C PHE A 198 3.58 -2.01 6.64
N HIS A 199 2.35 -1.77 6.21
CA HIS A 199 1.50 -0.65 6.63
C HIS A 199 1.99 0.76 6.23
N TRP A 200 2.94 0.89 5.31
CA TRP A 200 3.41 2.20 4.85
C TRP A 200 2.27 3.04 4.24
N GLU A 201 1.33 2.37 3.58
CA GLU A 201 0.14 2.98 2.99
C GLU A 201 -0.72 3.67 4.07
N LEU A 202 -0.78 3.05 5.26
CA LEU A 202 -1.51 3.61 6.39
C LEU A 202 -0.85 4.90 6.92
N ASP A 203 0.49 4.96 6.99
CA ASP A 203 1.19 6.20 7.38
C ASP A 203 0.86 7.35 6.42
N MET A 204 0.89 7.08 5.12
CA MET A 204 0.56 8.04 4.07
C MET A 204 -0.91 8.47 4.13
N ALA A 205 -1.83 7.51 4.20
CA ALA A 205 -3.27 7.76 4.27
C ALA A 205 -3.66 8.61 5.49
N LEU A 206 -3.11 8.31 6.67
CA LEU A 206 -3.38 9.09 7.88
C LEU A 206 -2.84 10.53 7.80
N LYS A 207 -1.74 10.77 7.09
CA LYS A 207 -1.23 12.12 6.83
C LYS A 207 -2.17 12.90 5.90
N ILE A 208 -2.71 12.24 4.87
CA ILE A 208 -3.66 12.81 3.91
C ILE A 208 -4.99 13.12 4.62
N ASN A 209 -5.54 12.17 5.38
CA ASN A 209 -6.78 12.34 6.13
C ASN A 209 -6.69 13.50 7.15
N LYS A 210 -5.53 13.67 7.82
CA LYS A 210 -5.28 14.80 8.74
C LYS A 210 -5.29 16.18 8.08
N ARG A 211 -5.09 16.22 6.76
CA ARG A 211 -5.19 17.45 5.96
C ARG A 211 -6.61 17.74 5.48
N GLY A 212 -7.59 16.92 5.89
CA GLY A 212 -9.00 17.08 5.54
C GLY A 212 -9.41 16.44 4.22
N TYR A 213 -8.51 15.74 3.54
CA TYR A 213 -8.85 15.02 2.30
C TYR A 213 -9.45 13.66 2.60
N ARG A 214 -10.36 13.22 1.72
CA ARG A 214 -11.00 11.92 1.77
C ARG A 214 -10.31 10.94 0.81
N ILE A 215 -10.42 9.65 1.13
CA ILE A 215 -9.90 8.56 0.33
C ILE A 215 -11.08 7.68 -0.09
N VAL A 216 -11.13 7.32 -1.37
CA VAL A 216 -12.20 6.50 -1.97
C VAL A 216 -11.65 5.14 -2.34
N TYR A 217 -12.43 4.10 -2.08
CA TYR A 217 -12.26 2.76 -2.64
C TYR A 217 -13.37 2.51 -3.65
N ASP A 218 -13.01 2.31 -4.94
CA ASP A 218 -13.93 1.89 -5.99
C ASP A 218 -13.73 0.38 -6.28
N PRO A 219 -14.69 -0.48 -5.90
CA PRO A 219 -14.60 -1.92 -6.20
C PRO A 219 -14.66 -2.25 -7.69
N GLY A 220 -15.02 -1.28 -8.54
CA GLY A 220 -15.02 -1.41 -10.00
C GLY A 220 -13.68 -1.15 -10.66
N ALA A 221 -12.76 -0.45 -10.00
CA ALA A 221 -11.40 -0.25 -10.49
C ALA A 221 -10.54 -1.48 -10.16
N VAL A 222 -10.55 -2.46 -11.07
CA VAL A 222 -10.05 -3.81 -10.82
C VAL A 222 -8.66 -4.04 -11.38
N VAL A 223 -7.82 -4.77 -10.62
CA VAL A 223 -6.57 -5.34 -11.10
C VAL A 223 -6.51 -6.84 -10.78
N ASP A 224 -5.96 -7.64 -11.69
CA ASP A 224 -5.62 -9.03 -11.48
C ASP A 224 -4.20 -9.12 -10.90
N HIS A 225 -4.06 -9.67 -9.69
CA HIS A 225 -2.78 -9.74 -8.99
C HIS A 225 -2.27 -11.18 -8.94
N HIS A 226 -1.18 -11.44 -9.64
CA HIS A 226 -0.66 -12.77 -9.93
C HIS A 226 0.45 -13.25 -8.98
N SER A 227 0.47 -12.80 -7.76
CA SER A 227 1.38 -13.24 -6.68
C SER A 227 2.71 -13.85 -7.16
N ALA A 228 3.59 -13.02 -7.73
CA ALA A 228 4.87 -13.48 -8.26
C ALA A 228 5.75 -14.15 -7.20
N PRO A 229 6.52 -15.17 -7.55
CA PRO A 229 7.54 -15.74 -6.67
C PRO A 229 8.51 -14.64 -6.20
N ARG A 230 8.88 -14.68 -4.92
CA ARG A 230 9.82 -13.72 -4.34
C ARG A 230 11.19 -14.36 -4.19
N ARG A 231 12.22 -13.69 -4.70
CA ARG A 231 13.61 -14.12 -4.50
C ARG A 231 14.13 -13.78 -3.09
N ILE A 232 13.60 -12.73 -2.48
CA ILE A 232 13.92 -12.39 -1.08
C ILE A 232 13.00 -13.22 -0.19
N SER A 233 13.54 -14.32 0.33
CA SER A 233 12.83 -15.21 1.25
C SER A 233 12.71 -14.55 2.62
N GLY A 234 11.54 -14.62 3.23
CA GLY A 234 11.40 -14.57 4.67
C GLY A 234 10.39 -13.59 5.24
N MET A 235 10.19 -12.38 4.71
CA MET A 235 9.44 -11.35 5.43
C MET A 235 7.92 -11.38 5.32
N ARG A 236 7.34 -12.03 4.31
CA ARG A 236 5.89 -12.33 4.30
C ARG A 236 5.57 -13.75 4.77
N THR A 237 6.59 -14.54 5.08
CA THR A 237 6.41 -15.80 5.79
C THR A 237 6.08 -15.48 7.25
N ARG A 238 5.33 -16.37 7.88
CA ARG A 238 5.00 -16.33 9.30
C ARG A 238 6.26 -16.64 10.14
N ASN A 239 7.29 -15.78 10.05
CA ASN A 239 8.53 -15.87 10.82
C ASN A 239 8.65 -14.71 11.79
N TYR A 240 9.66 -14.78 12.67
CA TYR A 240 9.91 -13.76 13.69
C TYR A 240 10.05 -12.35 13.11
N GLU A 241 10.86 -12.18 12.07
CA GLU A 241 11.15 -10.87 11.47
C GLU A 241 9.93 -10.24 10.82
N GLY A 242 9.17 -11.01 10.03
CA GLY A 242 7.94 -10.53 9.41
C GLY A 242 6.92 -10.05 10.43
N ILE A 243 6.72 -10.83 11.51
CA ILE A 243 5.82 -10.45 12.61
C ILE A 243 6.36 -9.25 13.39
N TYR A 244 7.67 -9.21 13.67
CA TYR A 244 8.30 -8.09 14.35
C TYR A 244 8.10 -6.78 13.58
N TYR A 245 8.49 -6.71 12.30
CA TYR A 245 8.40 -5.49 11.51
C TYR A 245 6.96 -5.07 11.21
N ALA A 246 6.04 -6.01 10.99
CA ALA A 246 4.63 -5.68 10.84
C ALA A 246 4.08 -4.98 12.09
N ASN A 247 4.38 -5.52 13.29
CA ASN A 247 3.94 -4.93 14.56
C ASN A 247 4.70 -3.63 14.90
N TYR A 248 5.99 -3.55 14.56
CA TYR A 248 6.79 -2.34 14.73
C TYR A 248 6.22 -1.18 13.92
N ASN A 249 6.04 -1.37 12.61
CA ASN A 249 5.52 -0.33 11.74
C ASN A 249 4.11 0.10 12.16
N PHE A 250 3.23 -0.85 12.43
CA PHE A 250 1.86 -0.54 12.85
C PHE A 250 1.83 0.26 14.15
N SER A 251 2.58 -0.18 15.17
CA SER A 251 2.66 0.51 16.45
C SER A 251 3.30 1.89 16.33
N TYR A 252 4.36 2.03 15.53
CA TYR A 252 4.96 3.32 15.21
C TYR A 252 3.91 4.29 14.65
N ILE A 253 3.13 3.84 13.65
CA ILE A 253 2.12 4.65 12.98
C ILE A 253 1.02 5.07 13.97
N ILE A 254 0.49 4.13 14.75
CA ILE A 254 -0.55 4.45 15.74
C ILE A 254 -0.04 5.46 16.77
N MET A 255 1.14 5.25 17.35
CA MET A 255 1.73 6.16 18.33
C MET A 255 2.08 7.52 17.73
N ARG A 256 2.35 7.59 16.44
CA ARG A 256 2.67 8.82 15.73
C ARG A 256 1.43 9.64 15.37
N HIS A 257 0.34 8.97 15.01
CA HIS A 257 -0.84 9.60 14.43
C HIS A 257 -2.02 9.75 15.40
N PHE A 258 -2.12 8.91 16.42
CA PHE A 258 -3.23 8.93 17.35
C PHE A 258 -3.02 9.89 18.52
N ASN A 259 -4.13 10.45 19.06
CA ASN A 259 -4.13 11.15 20.33
C ASN A 259 -4.02 10.17 21.51
N VAL A 260 -3.87 10.69 22.73
CA VAL A 260 -3.62 9.87 23.93
C VAL A 260 -4.74 8.84 24.16
N LEU A 261 -6.01 9.23 24.04
CA LEU A 261 -7.14 8.32 24.26
C LEU A 261 -7.13 7.14 23.27
N ARG A 262 -6.91 7.42 21.99
CA ARG A 262 -6.82 6.38 20.96
C ARG A 262 -5.60 5.49 21.14
N ARG A 263 -4.46 6.03 21.61
CA ARG A 263 -3.28 5.24 21.95
C ARG A 263 -3.55 4.26 23.10
N LEU A 264 -4.24 4.72 24.14
CA LEU A 264 -4.66 3.86 25.26
C LEU A 264 -5.62 2.76 24.78
N GLY A 265 -6.59 3.09 23.92
CA GLY A 265 -7.46 2.12 23.28
C GLY A 265 -6.70 1.06 22.50
N TYR A 266 -5.68 1.46 21.72
CA TYR A 266 -4.81 0.54 20.99
C TYR A 266 -4.00 -0.39 21.91
N ILE A 267 -3.41 0.17 22.97
CA ILE A 267 -2.67 -0.62 23.95
C ILE A 267 -3.58 -1.66 24.61
N GLY A 268 -4.77 -1.24 25.07
CA GLY A 268 -5.75 -2.13 25.67
C GLY A 268 -6.22 -3.22 24.71
N TYR A 269 -6.57 -2.85 23.46
CA TYR A 269 -6.98 -3.80 22.44
C TYR A 269 -5.89 -4.84 22.15
N THR A 270 -4.66 -4.41 21.91
CA THR A 270 -3.57 -5.32 21.56
C THR A 270 -3.11 -6.19 22.73
N ALA A 271 -3.20 -5.68 23.97
CA ALA A 271 -2.87 -6.45 25.16
C ALA A 271 -3.92 -7.52 25.48
N ILE A 272 -5.21 -7.19 25.35
CA ILE A 272 -6.32 -8.09 25.75
C ILE A 272 -6.73 -8.99 24.59
N VAL A 273 -7.09 -8.40 23.44
CA VAL A 273 -7.69 -9.13 22.31
C VAL A 273 -6.63 -9.52 21.29
N GLY A 274 -5.98 -8.52 20.68
CA GLY A 274 -5.01 -8.70 19.60
C GLY A 274 -5.64 -9.29 18.33
N GLU A 275 -4.78 -9.85 17.48
CA GLU A 275 -5.16 -10.50 16.23
C GLU A 275 -4.56 -11.92 16.17
N GLU A 276 -4.95 -12.72 15.18
CA GLU A 276 -4.46 -14.10 15.07
C GLU A 276 -2.93 -14.21 14.96
N ALA A 277 -2.32 -13.32 14.16
CA ALA A 277 -0.87 -13.27 14.01
C ALA A 277 -0.15 -12.55 15.17
N SER A 278 -0.90 -11.84 16.02
CA SER A 278 -0.39 -10.98 17.09
C SER A 278 -1.35 -11.02 18.28
N PRO A 279 -1.50 -12.18 18.93
CA PRO A 279 -2.53 -12.40 19.93
C PRO A 279 -2.33 -11.57 21.20
N GLY A 280 -3.44 -11.07 21.76
CA GLY A 280 -3.51 -10.59 23.13
C GLY A 280 -3.83 -11.73 24.10
N VAL A 281 -3.91 -11.42 25.41
CA VAL A 281 -4.09 -12.43 26.47
C VAL A 281 -5.33 -13.31 26.23
N ALA A 282 -6.47 -12.72 25.90
CA ALA A 282 -7.71 -13.48 25.66
C ALA A 282 -7.55 -14.44 24.48
N LYS A 283 -6.88 -14.02 23.40
CA LYS A 283 -6.62 -14.89 22.25
C LYS A 283 -5.63 -16.01 22.56
N LEU A 284 -4.61 -15.74 23.39
CA LEU A 284 -3.68 -16.77 23.86
C LEU A 284 -4.42 -17.85 24.69
N VAL A 285 -5.26 -17.42 25.61
CA VAL A 285 -6.10 -18.35 26.41
C VAL A 285 -7.01 -19.17 25.50
N GLN A 286 -7.66 -18.53 24.53
CA GLN A 286 -8.50 -19.25 23.55
C GLN A 286 -7.71 -20.33 22.79
N LEU A 287 -6.52 -19.99 22.29
CA LEU A 287 -5.66 -20.93 21.55
C LEU A 287 -5.24 -22.13 22.42
N LEU A 288 -4.88 -21.89 23.68
CA LEU A 288 -4.55 -22.94 24.65
C LEU A 288 -5.75 -23.86 24.92
N LEU A 289 -6.94 -23.29 25.15
CA LEU A 289 -8.17 -24.08 25.38
C LEU A 289 -8.57 -24.92 24.17
N MET A 290 -8.21 -24.47 22.95
CA MET A 290 -8.45 -25.22 21.71
C MET A 290 -7.36 -26.27 21.41
N GLY A 291 -6.41 -26.49 22.32
CA GLY A 291 -5.29 -27.42 22.16
C GLY A 291 -4.33 -27.03 21.02
N ARG A 292 -4.34 -25.77 20.57
CA ARG A 292 -3.41 -25.29 19.55
C ARG A 292 -2.07 -24.92 20.19
N GLY A 293 -0.97 -25.41 19.60
CA GLY A 293 0.39 -25.05 20.02
C GLY A 293 0.64 -23.55 19.86
N LEU A 294 1.35 -22.97 20.81
CA LEU A 294 1.77 -21.57 20.76
C LEU A 294 3.16 -21.47 20.12
N ASP A 295 3.28 -20.65 19.09
CA ASP A 295 4.58 -20.29 18.52
C ASP A 295 5.17 -19.11 19.30
N TRP A 296 6.04 -19.42 20.26
CA TRP A 296 6.67 -18.44 21.14
C TRP A 296 7.58 -17.46 20.40
N GLN A 297 8.16 -17.86 19.25
CA GLN A 297 8.98 -16.94 18.45
C GLN A 297 8.10 -15.85 17.81
N LEU A 298 6.95 -16.21 17.27
CA LEU A 298 6.01 -15.24 16.71
C LEU A 298 5.42 -14.33 17.79
N ILE A 299 5.06 -14.88 18.95
CA ILE A 299 4.56 -14.10 20.09
C ILE A 299 5.60 -13.08 20.54
N ASN A 300 6.86 -13.51 20.71
CA ASN A 300 7.97 -12.63 21.11
C ASN A 300 8.22 -11.55 20.06
N GLY A 301 8.25 -11.91 18.76
CA GLY A 301 8.37 -10.96 17.66
C GLY A 301 7.26 -9.89 17.68
N SER A 302 6.01 -10.32 17.92
CA SER A 302 4.86 -9.42 18.05
C SER A 302 5.01 -8.45 19.24
N ILE A 303 5.34 -8.94 20.42
CA ILE A 303 5.48 -8.11 21.62
C ILE A 303 6.62 -7.11 21.45
N ARG A 304 7.81 -7.57 21.03
CA ARG A 304 8.98 -6.69 20.81
C ARG A 304 8.71 -5.66 19.73
N GLY A 305 8.15 -6.06 18.58
CA GLY A 305 7.80 -5.15 17.52
C GLY A 305 6.85 -4.05 18.00
N ARG A 306 5.80 -4.40 18.76
CA ARG A 306 4.87 -3.41 19.34
C ARG A 306 5.57 -2.43 20.28
N LEU A 307 6.41 -2.93 21.19
CA LEU A 307 7.10 -2.08 22.17
C LEU A 307 8.09 -1.12 21.50
N ASP A 308 8.90 -1.62 20.58
CA ASP A 308 9.93 -0.83 19.92
C ASP A 308 9.31 0.18 18.94
N GLY A 309 8.29 -0.22 18.18
CA GLY A 309 7.53 0.68 17.32
C GLY A 309 6.82 1.78 18.12
N ALA A 310 6.21 1.42 19.26
CA ALA A 310 5.58 2.41 20.13
C ALA A 310 6.57 3.44 20.68
N ARG A 311 7.74 2.98 21.16
CA ARG A 311 8.81 3.87 21.64
C ARG A 311 9.32 4.81 20.55
N ALA A 312 9.54 4.29 19.34
CA ALA A 312 9.99 5.08 18.20
C ALA A 312 8.93 6.12 17.77
N GLY A 313 7.67 5.74 17.71
CA GLY A 313 6.56 6.64 17.36
C GLY A 313 6.38 7.78 18.36
N LEU A 314 6.52 7.51 19.66
CA LEU A 314 6.43 8.54 20.72
C LEU A 314 7.64 9.49 20.70
N LYS A 315 8.87 9.02 20.48
CA LYS A 315 10.05 9.87 20.35
C LYS A 315 9.90 10.86 19.19
N GLY A 316 9.49 10.38 18.03
CA GLY A 316 9.25 11.23 16.86
C GLY A 316 8.08 12.24 17.05
N ALA A 317 7.12 11.97 17.95
CA ALA A 317 6.06 12.91 18.28
C ALA A 317 6.57 14.10 19.14
N ARG A 318 7.51 13.86 20.05
CA ARG A 318 8.08 14.89 20.93
C ARG A 318 8.94 15.91 20.16
N MET A 319 9.69 15.48 19.15
CA MET A 319 10.51 16.39 18.34
C MET A 319 9.71 17.43 17.52
N ARG A 320 8.44 17.16 17.20
CA ARG A 320 7.57 18.15 16.53
C ARG A 320 6.91 19.14 17.47
N SER A 321 6.63 18.77 18.73
CA SER A 321 6.04 19.67 19.73
C SER A 321 7.07 20.66 20.30
N SER A 322 8.36 20.43 20.09
CA SER A 322 9.44 21.36 20.50
C SER A 322 9.88 22.30 19.36
N SER A 323 9.34 22.14 18.15
CA SER A 323 9.63 22.96 16.96
C SER A 323 8.43 23.77 16.46
N SER A 324 7.32 23.77 17.19
CA SER A 324 6.12 24.60 17.05
C SER A 324 6.00 25.56 18.25
#